data_da211ca248cd344e5129da8c194b2b9a
#
_entry.id   da211ca248cd344e5129da8c194b2b9a
#
_cell.length_a   1.000
_cell.length_b   1.000
_cell.length_c   1.000
_cell.angle_alpha   90.00
_cell.angle_beta   90.00
_cell.angle_gamma   90.00
#
_symmetry.space_group_name_H-M   'P 1'
#
loop_
_entity.id
_entity.type
_entity.pdbx_description
1 polymer ?
#
loop_
_entity_poly.entity_id
_entity_poly.type
_entity_poly.pdbx_seq_one_letter_code
_entity_poly.pdbx_strand_id
1 'polypeptide(L)'
;MSLTRRSFLALSATLPWALKASAAPSGPPVGLELYSVREELKKDPEATIRAVAKMGYQCVEFYAPYFEWTDAQAKQMRKLLDDLGIRCYSTHNDEKFFSPENISRARDLNLVLGTKYMVQAYSDPRPTVDAWKAVADNLNTVAETLEPSGLKPGYHNHDAEWKPINGVRPMEIIAKNTKPSVMLQLDVGTCIEGGSDPAAWIRANPGRIHSLHLKDWSSDPAKGYKVLFGEGDAKWADIFAAAESVGGVQYYLIEQEGSRFSELETASRCLKTYRSMRA
;
A
#
# COMPACT_ATOMS: atom_id res chain seq x y z
N MET A 1 48.43 -57.25 15.31
CA MET A 1 47.04 -57.47 14.89
C MET A 1 46.65 -56.28 14.01
N SER A 2 46.51 -56.50 12.72
CA SER A 2 46.26 -55.48 11.71
C SER A 2 44.75 -55.23 11.59
N LEU A 3 44.30 -53.98 11.83
CA LEU A 3 42.96 -53.54 11.59
C LEU A 3 42.73 -53.34 10.12
N THR A 4 41.84 -54.12 9.53
CA THR A 4 41.55 -54.10 8.09
C THR A 4 40.60 -52.94 7.71
N ARG A 5 40.84 -52.38 6.49
CA ARG A 5 40.14 -51.22 5.86
C ARG A 5 38.65 -51.41 5.50
N ARG A 6 37.93 -52.32 6.18
CA ARG A 6 36.55 -52.68 5.81
C ARG A 6 35.47 -52.20 6.78
N SER A 7 35.78 -51.40 7.81
CA SER A 7 34.81 -50.95 8.82
C SER A 7 34.43 -49.47 8.72
N PHE A 8 34.68 -48.81 7.60
CA PHE A 8 34.44 -47.36 7.50
C PHE A 8 33.41 -46.93 6.43
N LEU A 9 32.53 -47.82 6.00
CA LEU A 9 31.52 -47.53 4.97
C LEU A 9 30.11 -47.90 5.39
N ALA A 10 29.71 -47.56 6.60
CA ALA A 10 28.34 -47.76 7.04
C ALA A 10 27.91 -46.67 8.03
N LEU A 11 28.00 -45.40 7.62
CA LEU A 11 27.25 -44.28 8.27
C LEU A 11 27.30 -43.04 7.37
N SER A 12 26.39 -42.89 6.46
CA SER A 12 26.09 -41.59 5.82
C SER A 12 24.89 -41.76 4.87
N ALA A 13 23.75 -42.17 5.39
CA ALA A 13 22.46 -41.98 4.68
C ALA A 13 21.53 -41.17 5.57
N THR A 14 22.00 -39.96 5.99
CA THR A 14 21.10 -38.91 6.40
C THR A 14 20.78 -38.12 5.12
N LEU A 15 19.62 -38.44 4.53
CA LEU A 15 19.01 -37.55 3.55
C LEU A 15 18.90 -36.15 4.20
N PRO A 16 19.47 -35.10 3.62
CA PRO A 16 19.09 -33.77 4.02
C PRO A 16 17.65 -33.60 3.62
N TRP A 17 16.79 -33.41 4.60
CA TRP A 17 15.49 -32.79 4.36
C TRP A 17 15.81 -31.42 3.77
N ALA A 18 15.76 -31.35 2.45
CA ALA A 18 15.75 -30.07 1.74
C ALA A 18 14.46 -29.38 2.19
N LEU A 19 14.59 -28.50 3.19
CA LEU A 19 13.63 -27.44 3.39
C LEU A 19 13.49 -26.80 1.99
N LYS A 20 12.33 -27.05 1.35
CA LYS A 20 11.94 -26.25 0.19
C LYS A 20 11.90 -24.83 0.70
N ALA A 21 12.98 -24.09 0.49
CA ALA A 21 12.94 -22.66 0.56
C ALA A 21 11.86 -22.25 -0.45
N SER A 22 10.70 -21.86 0.06
CA SER A 22 9.67 -21.24 -0.77
C SER A 22 10.37 -20.07 -1.43
N ALA A 23 10.53 -20.13 -2.75
CA ALA A 23 11.09 -19.01 -3.48
C ALA A 23 10.30 -17.78 -3.07
N ALA A 24 11.00 -16.74 -2.64
CA ALA A 24 10.34 -15.46 -2.37
C ALA A 24 9.51 -15.08 -3.61
N PRO A 25 8.27 -14.62 -3.46
CA PRO A 25 7.46 -14.24 -4.61
C PRO A 25 8.26 -13.28 -5.49
N SER A 26 8.38 -13.61 -6.76
CA SER A 26 9.03 -12.73 -7.73
C SER A 26 8.12 -11.51 -7.94
N GLY A 27 8.57 -10.32 -7.58
CA GLY A 27 7.82 -9.08 -7.79
C GLY A 27 7.73 -8.19 -6.54
N PRO A 28 7.08 -7.03 -6.65
CA PRO A 28 6.86 -6.14 -5.54
C PRO A 28 6.09 -6.80 -4.39
N PRO A 29 6.45 -6.54 -3.11
CA PRO A 29 5.73 -7.09 -1.98
C PRO A 29 4.27 -6.64 -1.97
N VAL A 30 3.37 -7.52 -1.48
CA VAL A 30 1.95 -7.23 -1.31
C VAL A 30 1.63 -7.03 0.16
N GLY A 31 0.94 -5.95 0.46
CA GLY A 31 0.47 -5.56 1.77
C GLY A 31 -1.04 -5.41 1.85
N LEU A 32 -1.47 -5.01 3.03
CA LEU A 32 -2.85 -4.66 3.33
C LEU A 32 -2.92 -3.21 3.81
N GLU A 33 -3.79 -2.41 3.19
CA GLU A 33 -4.25 -1.17 3.81
C GLU A 33 -5.16 -1.52 4.99
N LEU A 34 -4.77 -1.06 6.19
CA LEU A 34 -5.40 -1.51 7.44
C LEU A 34 -6.80 -0.94 7.67
N TYR A 35 -7.21 0.03 6.87
CA TYR A 35 -8.61 0.45 6.83
C TYR A 35 -9.56 -0.68 6.42
N SER A 36 -9.05 -1.63 5.65
CA SER A 36 -9.76 -2.87 5.27
C SER A 36 -10.16 -3.75 6.46
N VAL A 37 -9.45 -3.61 7.58
CA VAL A 37 -9.66 -4.38 8.82
C VAL A 37 -9.83 -3.46 10.02
N ARG A 38 -10.39 -2.26 9.79
CA ARG A 38 -10.49 -1.18 10.77
C ARG A 38 -11.26 -1.53 12.03
N GLU A 39 -12.31 -2.35 11.91
CA GLU A 39 -13.10 -2.74 13.08
C GLU A 39 -12.36 -3.79 13.94
N GLU A 40 -11.63 -4.71 13.32
CA GLU A 40 -10.77 -5.64 14.04
C GLU A 40 -9.55 -4.90 14.64
N LEU A 41 -8.95 -3.95 13.90
CA LEU A 41 -7.84 -3.15 14.37
C LEU A 41 -8.19 -2.28 15.58
N LYS A 42 -9.42 -1.72 15.63
CA LYS A 42 -9.92 -0.97 16.80
C LYS A 42 -10.09 -1.85 18.04
N LYS A 43 -10.50 -3.11 17.86
CA LYS A 43 -10.71 -4.04 18.97
C LYS A 43 -9.40 -4.51 19.58
N ASP A 44 -8.47 -4.95 18.75
CA ASP A 44 -7.16 -5.46 19.16
C ASP A 44 -6.14 -5.26 18.04
N PRO A 45 -5.36 -4.17 18.08
CA PRO A 45 -4.35 -3.86 17.06
C PRO A 45 -3.30 -4.96 16.92
N GLU A 46 -2.79 -5.51 18.03
CA GLU A 46 -1.75 -6.54 17.99
C GLU A 46 -2.26 -7.84 17.36
N ALA A 47 -3.41 -8.33 17.83
CA ALA A 47 -4.00 -9.56 17.28
C ALA A 47 -4.32 -9.42 15.79
N THR A 48 -4.79 -8.24 15.37
CA THR A 48 -5.09 -7.94 13.96
C THR A 48 -3.83 -7.97 13.09
N ILE A 49 -2.74 -7.31 13.51
CA ILE A 49 -1.47 -7.33 12.78
C ILE A 49 -0.90 -8.75 12.72
N ARG A 50 -0.97 -9.53 13.81
CA ARG A 50 -0.58 -10.95 13.81
C ARG A 50 -1.41 -11.79 12.84
N ALA A 51 -2.71 -11.54 12.76
CA ALA A 51 -3.59 -12.23 11.80
C ALA A 51 -3.22 -11.87 10.35
N VAL A 52 -2.97 -10.61 10.04
CA VAL A 52 -2.51 -10.13 8.72
C VAL A 52 -1.18 -10.77 8.35
N ALA A 53 -0.21 -10.81 9.28
CA ALA A 53 1.07 -11.50 9.09
C ALA A 53 0.89 -12.99 8.78
N LYS A 54 0.05 -13.66 9.57
CA LYS A 54 -0.24 -15.11 9.41
C LYS A 54 -0.87 -15.45 8.07
N MET A 55 -1.67 -14.55 7.48
CA MET A 55 -2.19 -14.71 6.12
C MET A 55 -1.07 -14.68 5.07
N GLY A 56 0.06 -14.05 5.40
CA GLY A 56 1.24 -13.92 4.56
C GLY A 56 1.30 -12.61 3.77
N TYR A 57 0.66 -11.56 4.24
CA TYR A 57 0.94 -10.21 3.80
C TYR A 57 2.37 -9.82 4.18
N GLN A 58 3.05 -9.09 3.32
CA GLN A 58 4.48 -8.75 3.48
C GLN A 58 4.67 -7.32 4.01
N CYS A 59 3.66 -6.48 3.85
CA CYS A 59 3.63 -5.12 4.38
C CYS A 59 2.22 -4.70 4.78
N VAL A 60 2.15 -3.58 5.49
CA VAL A 60 0.90 -2.92 5.88
C VAL A 60 1.02 -1.42 5.64
N GLU A 61 -0.12 -0.76 5.51
CA GLU A 61 -0.25 0.68 5.56
C GLU A 61 -1.18 1.06 6.70
N PHE A 62 -0.71 1.90 7.64
CA PHE A 62 -1.55 2.45 8.69
C PHE A 62 -2.27 3.69 8.18
N TYR A 63 -3.50 3.90 8.68
CA TYR A 63 -4.32 5.08 8.37
C TYR A 63 -4.39 6.05 9.56
N ALA A 64 -5.00 7.20 9.38
CA ALA A 64 -4.98 8.37 10.26
C ALA A 64 -4.94 8.15 11.79
N PRO A 65 -5.64 7.17 12.42
CA PRO A 65 -5.58 6.96 13.88
C PRO A 65 -4.18 6.73 14.47
N TYR A 66 -3.18 6.31 13.68
CA TYR A 66 -1.82 6.16 14.18
C TYR A 66 -1.21 7.49 14.69
N PHE A 67 -1.71 8.62 14.22
CA PHE A 67 -1.25 9.94 14.62
C PHE A 67 -1.46 10.23 16.10
N GLU A 68 -2.45 9.59 16.71
CA GLU A 68 -2.74 9.74 18.13
C GLU A 68 -1.86 8.86 19.05
N TRP A 69 -1.02 8.01 18.47
CA TRP A 69 -0.14 7.15 19.26
C TRP A 69 0.91 7.96 20.01
N THR A 70 1.18 7.53 21.24
CA THR A 70 2.39 7.96 21.96
C THR A 70 3.63 7.34 21.30
N ASP A 71 4.79 7.91 21.57
CA ASP A 71 6.07 7.34 21.10
C ASP A 71 6.26 5.90 21.57
N ALA A 72 5.78 5.57 22.77
CA ALA A 72 5.86 4.20 23.30
C ALA A 72 4.99 3.24 22.47
N GLN A 73 3.78 3.64 22.12
CA GLN A 73 2.87 2.84 21.28
C GLN A 73 3.44 2.66 19.86
N ALA A 74 3.97 3.73 19.27
CA ALA A 74 4.60 3.64 17.95
C ALA A 74 5.81 2.68 17.97
N LYS A 75 6.67 2.74 18.99
CA LYS A 75 7.80 1.83 19.16
C LYS A 75 7.37 0.38 19.40
N GLN A 76 6.30 0.17 20.19
CA GLN A 76 5.74 -1.17 20.41
C GLN A 76 5.21 -1.75 19.09
N MET A 77 4.47 -0.96 18.31
CA MET A 77 3.97 -1.38 17.00
C MET A 77 5.11 -1.67 16.03
N ARG A 78 6.13 -0.82 15.98
CA ARG A 78 7.33 -1.06 15.17
C ARG A 78 8.00 -2.38 15.53
N LYS A 79 8.18 -2.63 16.84
CA LYS A 79 8.75 -3.90 17.31
C LYS A 79 7.90 -5.09 16.87
N LEU A 80 6.59 -5.00 16.97
CA LEU A 80 5.66 -6.04 16.53
C LEU A 80 5.84 -6.34 15.04
N LEU A 81 5.92 -5.31 14.20
CA LEU A 81 6.13 -5.47 12.75
C LEU A 81 7.46 -6.17 12.47
N ASP A 82 8.54 -5.77 13.16
CA ASP A 82 9.86 -6.37 13.02
C ASP A 82 9.88 -7.84 13.45
N ASP A 83 9.26 -8.18 14.59
CA ASP A 83 9.14 -9.55 15.10
C ASP A 83 8.36 -10.45 14.13
N LEU A 84 7.41 -9.91 13.39
CA LEU A 84 6.60 -10.62 12.40
C LEU A 84 7.20 -10.61 10.98
N GLY A 85 8.27 -9.86 10.75
CA GLY A 85 8.88 -9.69 9.43
C GLY A 85 8.02 -8.91 8.44
N ILE A 86 7.03 -8.14 8.93
CA ILE A 86 6.18 -7.24 8.12
C ILE A 86 6.80 -5.84 8.05
N ARG A 87 6.65 -5.18 6.90
CA ARG A 87 7.09 -3.78 6.71
C ARG A 87 5.91 -2.82 6.67
N CYS A 88 6.17 -1.58 7.08
CA CYS A 88 5.28 -0.46 6.82
C CYS A 88 6.02 0.50 5.87
N TYR A 89 5.61 0.55 4.60
CA TYR A 89 6.28 1.41 3.62
C TYR A 89 5.68 2.80 3.54
N SER A 90 4.40 2.92 3.87
CA SER A 90 3.64 4.16 3.84
C SER A 90 2.59 4.21 4.93
N THR A 91 2.11 5.42 5.19
CA THR A 91 0.93 5.68 6.03
C THR A 91 -0.04 6.58 5.28
N HIS A 92 -1.33 6.35 5.47
CA HIS A 92 -2.41 7.25 5.07
C HIS A 92 -2.63 8.32 6.12
N ASN A 93 -2.68 9.56 5.67
CA ASN A 93 -2.70 10.75 6.52
C ASN A 93 -3.84 11.68 6.13
N ASP A 94 -4.50 12.25 7.13
CA ASP A 94 -5.39 13.38 6.90
C ASP A 94 -4.60 14.59 6.39
N GLU A 95 -5.23 15.45 5.60
CA GLU A 95 -4.62 16.69 5.10
C GLU A 95 -4.02 17.56 6.22
N LYS A 96 -4.67 17.61 7.39
CA LYS A 96 -4.18 18.37 8.56
C LYS A 96 -2.82 17.92 9.07
N PHE A 97 -2.38 16.68 8.80
CA PHE A 97 -1.06 16.20 9.25
C PHE A 97 0.08 16.76 8.40
N PHE A 98 -0.25 17.33 7.25
CA PHE A 98 0.68 18.04 6.37
C PHE A 98 0.74 19.56 6.66
N SER A 99 0.05 20.04 7.72
CA SER A 99 0.16 21.43 8.14
C SER A 99 1.48 21.71 8.86
N PRO A 100 1.96 22.96 8.91
CA PRO A 100 3.19 23.34 9.62
C PRO A 100 3.18 22.92 11.10
N GLU A 101 2.01 22.90 11.75
CA GLU A 101 1.85 22.57 13.16
C GLU A 101 2.01 21.06 13.42
N ASN A 102 1.62 20.22 12.44
CA ASN A 102 1.51 18.77 12.63
C ASN A 102 2.59 17.97 11.92
N ILE A 103 3.23 18.52 10.88
CA ILE A 103 4.17 17.78 10.03
C ILE A 103 5.35 17.16 10.79
N SER A 104 5.86 17.85 11.82
CA SER A 104 6.97 17.33 12.62
C SER A 104 6.57 16.08 13.39
N ARG A 105 5.38 16.09 14.01
CA ARG A 105 4.85 14.91 14.71
C ARG A 105 4.58 13.75 13.77
N ALA A 106 3.92 14.03 12.63
CA ALA A 106 3.66 13.01 11.62
C ALA A 106 4.96 12.39 11.10
N ARG A 107 5.97 13.21 10.80
CA ARG A 107 7.32 12.77 10.40
C ARG A 107 7.93 11.84 11.45
N ASP A 108 7.95 12.24 12.71
CA ASP A 108 8.63 11.52 13.77
C ASP A 108 7.98 10.14 14.01
N LEU A 109 6.65 10.04 13.99
CA LEU A 109 5.93 8.76 14.04
C LEU A 109 6.26 7.86 12.84
N ASN A 110 6.33 8.44 11.64
CA ASN A 110 6.68 7.70 10.43
C ASN A 110 8.12 7.18 10.46
N LEU A 111 9.06 7.96 11.01
CA LEU A 111 10.44 7.51 11.22
C LEU A 111 10.50 6.33 12.20
N VAL A 112 9.73 6.35 13.28
CA VAL A 112 9.63 5.23 14.21
C VAL A 112 9.06 3.99 13.52
N LEU A 113 7.99 4.13 12.74
CA LEU A 113 7.39 3.03 11.97
C LEU A 113 8.31 2.53 10.85
N GLY A 114 9.29 3.33 10.43
CA GLY A 114 10.25 3.00 9.38
C GLY A 114 9.65 3.08 7.98
N THR A 115 8.69 3.98 7.78
CA THR A 115 8.07 4.22 6.47
C THR A 115 9.03 4.94 5.51
N LYS A 116 8.68 4.95 4.25
CA LYS A 116 9.32 5.74 3.20
C LYS A 116 8.42 6.89 2.73
N TYR A 117 7.12 6.71 2.84
CA TYR A 117 6.12 7.61 2.31
C TYR A 117 5.09 8.00 3.36
N MET A 118 4.75 9.27 3.37
CA MET A 118 3.61 9.83 4.08
C MET A 118 2.60 10.25 3.01
N VAL A 119 1.50 9.51 2.88
CA VAL A 119 0.53 9.73 1.80
C VAL A 119 -0.64 10.54 2.33
N GLN A 120 -0.94 11.67 1.69
CA GLN A 120 -2.21 12.35 1.91
C GLN A 120 -3.32 11.50 1.30
N ALA A 121 -4.14 10.90 2.17
CA ALA A 121 -5.13 9.91 1.79
C ALA A 121 -6.41 10.53 1.25
N TYR A 122 -6.67 11.79 1.59
CA TYR A 122 -7.93 12.45 1.26
C TYR A 122 -7.74 13.96 1.21
N SER A 123 -8.45 14.61 0.31
CA SER A 123 -8.69 16.03 0.28
C SER A 123 -10.19 16.29 0.14
N ASP A 124 -10.70 17.26 0.88
CA ASP A 124 -12.05 17.72 0.61
C ASP A 124 -12.18 18.16 -0.85
N PRO A 125 -13.30 17.92 -1.52
CA PRO A 125 -13.52 18.34 -2.89
C PRO A 125 -13.28 19.87 -3.04
N ARG A 126 -12.40 20.25 -3.95
CA ARG A 126 -12.07 21.65 -4.24
C ARG A 126 -12.87 22.13 -5.44
N PRO A 127 -13.49 23.31 -5.39
CA PRO A 127 -14.37 23.77 -6.46
C PRO A 127 -13.63 24.32 -7.68
N THR A 128 -12.32 24.60 -7.58
CA THR A 128 -11.55 25.28 -8.62
C THR A 128 -10.20 24.62 -8.91
N VAL A 129 -9.69 24.85 -10.12
CA VAL A 129 -8.34 24.42 -10.52
C VAL A 129 -7.27 24.99 -9.60
N ASP A 130 -7.39 26.28 -9.19
CA ASP A 130 -6.39 26.91 -8.33
C ASP A 130 -6.40 26.36 -6.91
N ALA A 131 -7.57 25.94 -6.39
CA ALA A 131 -7.62 25.26 -5.12
C ALA A 131 -6.91 23.88 -5.14
N TRP A 132 -6.96 23.17 -6.25
CA TRP A 132 -6.19 21.93 -6.44
C TRP A 132 -4.68 22.18 -6.66
N LYS A 133 -4.31 23.30 -7.31
CA LYS A 133 -2.90 23.71 -7.35
C LYS A 133 -2.36 23.99 -5.95
N ALA A 134 -3.15 24.63 -5.08
CA ALA A 134 -2.73 24.86 -3.69
C ALA A 134 -2.46 23.56 -2.92
N VAL A 135 -3.20 22.47 -3.19
CA VAL A 135 -2.89 21.13 -2.66
C VAL A 135 -1.52 20.65 -3.16
N ALA A 136 -1.26 20.80 -4.47
CA ALA A 136 0.03 20.43 -5.04
C ALA A 136 1.19 21.28 -4.47
N ASP A 137 0.99 22.57 -4.26
CA ASP A 137 1.99 23.46 -3.68
C ASP A 137 2.29 23.08 -2.21
N ASN A 138 1.26 22.72 -1.43
CA ASN A 138 1.46 22.21 -0.08
C ASN A 138 2.28 20.91 -0.10
N LEU A 139 1.96 19.95 -0.97
CA LEU A 139 2.73 18.71 -1.12
C LEU A 139 4.19 18.97 -1.50
N ASN A 140 4.46 19.97 -2.32
CA ASN A 140 5.83 20.40 -2.66
C ASN A 140 6.57 20.98 -1.45
N THR A 141 5.90 21.81 -0.64
CA THR A 141 6.46 22.35 0.61
C THR A 141 6.76 21.23 1.61
N VAL A 142 5.84 20.27 1.74
CA VAL A 142 6.03 19.11 2.58
C VAL A 142 7.20 18.25 2.08
N ALA A 143 7.36 18.10 0.76
CA ALA A 143 8.50 17.37 0.20
C ALA A 143 9.84 17.97 0.62
N GLU A 144 9.97 19.30 0.61
CA GLU A 144 11.17 20.02 1.08
C GLU A 144 11.37 19.83 2.60
N THR A 145 10.30 19.91 3.37
CA THR A 145 10.34 19.74 4.83
C THR A 145 10.76 18.32 5.24
N LEU A 146 10.34 17.31 4.49
CA LEU A 146 10.64 15.90 4.78
C LEU A 146 11.99 15.42 4.23
N GLU A 147 12.57 16.12 3.23
CA GLU A 147 13.80 15.73 2.56
C GLU A 147 14.96 15.36 3.51
N PRO A 148 15.26 16.17 4.58
CA PRO A 148 16.34 15.83 5.50
C PRO A 148 16.15 14.53 6.26
N SER A 149 14.92 14.05 6.39
CA SER A 149 14.57 12.79 7.07
C SER A 149 14.57 11.58 6.14
N GLY A 150 14.67 11.79 4.83
CA GLY A 150 14.55 10.74 3.82
C GLY A 150 13.11 10.29 3.53
N LEU A 151 12.12 10.85 4.23
CA LEU A 151 10.70 10.61 3.94
C LEU A 151 10.26 11.41 2.72
N LYS A 152 9.24 10.90 2.04
CA LYS A 152 8.64 11.54 0.87
C LYS A 152 7.13 11.65 1.06
N PRO A 153 6.50 12.75 0.65
CA PRO A 153 5.05 12.82 0.61
C PRO A 153 4.51 12.04 -0.59
N GLY A 154 3.24 11.65 -0.48
CA GLY A 154 2.45 11.10 -1.57
C GLY A 154 1.04 11.65 -1.56
N TYR A 155 0.33 11.39 -2.64
CA TYR A 155 -1.09 11.69 -2.77
C TYR A 155 -1.83 10.43 -3.24
N HIS A 156 -2.94 10.11 -2.56
CA HIS A 156 -3.84 9.02 -2.90
C HIS A 156 -5.15 9.60 -3.46
N ASN A 157 -5.64 9.03 -4.54
CA ASN A 157 -6.86 9.49 -5.19
C ASN A 157 -8.11 8.78 -4.70
N HIS A 158 -9.22 9.49 -4.76
CA HIS A 158 -10.58 8.95 -4.75
C HIS A 158 -11.27 9.23 -6.08
N ASP A 159 -12.56 8.95 -6.18
CA ASP A 159 -13.34 9.16 -7.41
C ASP A 159 -13.47 10.65 -7.79
N ALA A 160 -13.48 11.53 -6.81
CA ALA A 160 -13.63 12.98 -7.02
C ALA A 160 -12.50 13.58 -7.83
N GLU A 161 -11.26 13.11 -7.67
CA GLU A 161 -10.09 13.61 -8.37
C GLU A 161 -10.07 13.26 -9.87
N TRP A 162 -10.93 12.34 -10.27
CA TRP A 162 -11.11 11.95 -11.69
C TRP A 162 -12.22 12.72 -12.39
N LYS A 163 -13.07 13.46 -11.65
CA LYS A 163 -14.17 14.27 -12.20
C LYS A 163 -13.65 15.63 -12.67
N PRO A 164 -13.79 15.99 -13.95
CA PRO A 164 -13.20 17.22 -14.47
C PRO A 164 -13.82 18.48 -13.86
N ILE A 165 -12.95 19.46 -13.54
CA ILE A 165 -13.30 20.82 -13.19
C ILE A 165 -12.81 21.71 -14.35
N ASN A 166 -13.74 22.38 -15.04
CA ASN A 166 -13.42 23.16 -16.26
C ASN A 166 -12.59 22.36 -17.30
N GLY A 167 -12.92 21.07 -17.47
CA GLY A 167 -12.27 20.19 -18.45
C GLY A 167 -10.93 19.59 -18.03
N VAL A 168 -10.45 19.86 -16.80
CA VAL A 168 -9.19 19.31 -16.28
C VAL A 168 -9.49 18.48 -15.02
N ARG A 169 -8.94 17.28 -14.93
CA ARG A 169 -9.08 16.42 -13.75
C ARG A 169 -8.17 16.88 -12.62
N PRO A 170 -8.65 16.95 -11.36
CA PRO A 170 -7.81 17.25 -10.20
C PRO A 170 -6.55 16.40 -10.11
N MET A 171 -6.63 15.11 -10.40
CA MET A 171 -5.45 14.25 -10.37
C MET A 171 -4.39 14.66 -11.40
N GLU A 172 -4.78 15.16 -12.58
CA GLU A 172 -3.86 15.72 -13.57
C GLU A 172 -3.21 17.03 -13.08
N ILE A 173 -3.97 17.86 -12.34
CA ILE A 173 -3.45 19.08 -11.72
C ILE A 173 -2.38 18.72 -10.70
N ILE A 174 -2.65 17.77 -9.81
CA ILE A 174 -1.70 17.29 -8.80
C ILE A 174 -0.45 16.72 -9.47
N ALA A 175 -0.61 15.80 -10.43
CA ALA A 175 0.52 15.20 -11.11
C ALA A 175 1.43 16.20 -11.81
N LYS A 176 0.84 17.19 -12.48
CA LYS A 176 1.58 18.21 -13.24
C LYS A 176 2.28 19.24 -12.35
N ASN A 177 1.71 19.58 -11.20
CA ASN A 177 2.19 20.66 -10.35
C ASN A 177 2.98 20.19 -9.13
N THR A 178 3.16 18.86 -8.94
CA THR A 178 4.00 18.32 -7.87
C THR A 178 5.36 17.89 -8.39
N LYS A 179 6.38 18.02 -7.51
CA LYS A 179 7.74 17.53 -7.75
C LYS A 179 7.76 16.02 -8.01
N PRO A 180 8.75 15.52 -8.77
CA PRO A 180 8.91 14.07 -8.97
C PRO A 180 9.09 13.26 -7.68
N SER A 181 9.52 13.90 -6.58
CA SER A 181 9.64 13.27 -5.26
C SER A 181 8.31 13.00 -4.57
N VAL A 182 7.23 13.65 -5.01
CA VAL A 182 5.87 13.39 -4.52
C VAL A 182 5.33 12.13 -5.20
N MET A 183 5.07 11.07 -4.43
CA MET A 183 4.50 9.83 -4.95
C MET A 183 3.04 10.02 -5.35
N LEU A 184 2.63 9.44 -6.46
CA LEU A 184 1.23 9.32 -6.84
C LEU A 184 0.79 7.88 -6.53
N GLN A 185 0.16 7.69 -5.37
CA GLN A 185 -0.41 6.39 -5.00
C GLN A 185 -1.75 6.23 -5.70
N LEU A 186 -1.86 5.26 -6.58
CA LEU A 186 -3.06 5.06 -7.38
C LEU A 186 -4.02 4.07 -6.72
N ASP A 187 -5.22 4.53 -6.37
CA ASP A 187 -6.35 3.64 -6.12
C ASP A 187 -7.01 3.27 -7.45
N VAL A 188 -6.98 1.99 -7.75
CA VAL A 188 -7.46 1.45 -9.03
C VAL A 188 -8.99 1.53 -9.13
N GLY A 189 -9.69 1.16 -8.06
CA GLY A 189 -11.15 1.11 -8.05
C GLY A 189 -11.78 2.49 -8.21
N THR A 190 -11.29 3.48 -7.45
CA THR A 190 -11.78 4.85 -7.51
C THR A 190 -11.41 5.56 -8.83
N CYS A 191 -10.27 5.17 -9.43
CA CYS A 191 -9.90 5.62 -10.78
C CYS A 191 -10.91 5.13 -11.84
N ILE A 192 -11.32 3.86 -11.77
CA ILE A 192 -12.30 3.27 -12.69
C ILE A 192 -13.68 3.87 -12.45
N GLU A 193 -14.13 4.00 -11.19
CA GLU A 193 -15.40 4.65 -10.83
C GLU A 193 -15.48 6.08 -11.37
N GLY A 194 -14.37 6.82 -11.26
CA GLY A 194 -14.25 8.16 -11.81
C GLY A 194 -14.15 8.23 -13.35
N GLY A 195 -14.27 7.10 -14.05
CA GLY A 195 -14.30 7.01 -15.50
C GLY A 195 -12.92 7.14 -16.16
N SER A 196 -11.85 6.78 -15.44
CA SER A 196 -10.47 6.80 -15.95
C SER A 196 -9.91 5.40 -16.13
N ASP A 197 -8.87 5.28 -16.96
CA ASP A 197 -8.14 4.04 -17.20
C ASP A 197 -6.86 4.02 -16.35
N PRO A 198 -6.77 3.14 -15.33
CA PRO A 198 -5.59 3.04 -14.46
C PRO A 198 -4.29 2.75 -15.23
N ALA A 199 -4.32 1.87 -16.21
CA ALA A 199 -3.13 1.52 -16.97
C ALA A 199 -2.64 2.67 -17.86
N ALA A 200 -3.56 3.41 -18.47
CA ALA A 200 -3.22 4.63 -19.21
C ALA A 200 -2.65 5.72 -18.29
N TRP A 201 -3.23 5.89 -17.09
CA TRP A 201 -2.72 6.83 -16.09
C TRP A 201 -1.30 6.49 -15.65
N ILE A 202 -1.02 5.22 -15.35
CA ILE A 202 0.32 4.76 -14.98
C ILE A 202 1.33 5.08 -16.09
N ARG A 203 0.99 4.78 -17.34
CA ARG A 203 1.86 5.06 -18.51
C ARG A 203 2.10 6.55 -18.73
N ALA A 204 1.14 7.40 -18.38
CA ALA A 204 1.26 8.87 -18.48
C ALA A 204 2.13 9.46 -17.35
N ASN A 205 2.37 8.72 -16.25
CA ASN A 205 3.13 9.18 -15.09
C ASN A 205 4.29 8.22 -14.75
N PRO A 206 5.24 8.00 -15.68
CA PRO A 206 6.31 7.03 -15.49
C PRO A 206 7.17 7.36 -14.26
N GLY A 207 7.51 6.35 -13.47
CA GLY A 207 8.37 6.48 -12.29
C GLY A 207 7.72 7.20 -11.09
N ARG A 208 6.43 7.52 -11.15
CA ARG A 208 5.71 8.23 -10.09
C ARG A 208 4.77 7.35 -9.27
N ILE A 209 4.46 6.14 -9.75
CA ILE A 209 3.45 5.24 -9.16
C ILE A 209 4.16 4.19 -8.30
N HIS A 210 4.69 4.60 -7.14
CA HIS A 210 5.46 3.68 -6.28
C HIS A 210 4.59 2.68 -5.53
N SER A 211 3.29 2.93 -5.42
CA SER A 211 2.31 2.04 -4.79
C SER A 211 0.97 2.11 -5.51
N LEU A 212 0.27 0.97 -5.54
CA LEU A 212 -1.13 0.87 -5.97
C LEU A 212 -1.96 0.32 -4.83
N HIS A 213 -3.15 0.90 -4.64
CA HIS A 213 -4.23 0.23 -3.92
C HIS A 213 -4.95 -0.70 -4.88
N LEU A 214 -4.86 -1.99 -4.58
CA LEU A 214 -5.52 -3.07 -5.31
C LEU A 214 -6.96 -3.19 -4.79
N LYS A 215 -7.74 -2.16 -5.06
CA LYS A 215 -9.17 -2.05 -4.78
C LYS A 215 -9.92 -2.27 -6.08
N ASP A 216 -10.86 -3.20 -6.09
CA ASP A 216 -11.67 -3.44 -7.27
C ASP A 216 -13.02 -2.74 -7.16
N TRP A 217 -13.62 -2.46 -8.28
CA TRP A 217 -14.92 -1.81 -8.38
C TRP A 217 -15.69 -2.41 -9.56
N SER A 218 -17.02 -2.47 -9.45
CA SER A 218 -17.89 -2.94 -10.52
C SER A 218 -18.89 -1.87 -10.91
N SER A 219 -19.07 -1.68 -12.21
CA SER A 219 -20.11 -0.81 -12.79
C SER A 219 -21.54 -1.32 -12.59
N ASP A 220 -21.71 -2.58 -12.14
CA ASP A 220 -22.97 -3.12 -11.70
C ASP A 220 -23.40 -2.40 -10.40
N PRO A 221 -24.50 -1.59 -10.40
CA PRO A 221 -24.92 -0.82 -9.23
C PRO A 221 -25.26 -1.67 -7.99
N ALA A 222 -25.57 -2.95 -8.18
CA ALA A 222 -25.82 -3.87 -7.07
C ALA A 222 -24.54 -4.32 -6.37
N LYS A 223 -23.39 -4.17 -7.02
CA LYS A 223 -22.08 -4.64 -6.56
C LYS A 223 -21.18 -3.50 -6.08
N GLY A 224 -20.85 -2.52 -6.96
CA GLY A 224 -19.96 -1.42 -6.61
C GLY A 224 -18.68 -1.91 -5.94
N TYR A 225 -18.34 -1.36 -4.77
CA TYR A 225 -17.18 -1.77 -3.96
C TYR A 225 -17.38 -3.04 -3.12
N LYS A 226 -18.54 -3.73 -3.22
CA LYS A 226 -18.74 -5.01 -2.51
C LYS A 226 -18.07 -6.20 -3.20
N VAL A 227 -17.55 -6.01 -4.41
CA VAL A 227 -16.73 -7.01 -5.12
C VAL A 227 -15.39 -7.18 -4.43
N LEU A 228 -14.88 -8.40 -4.36
CA LEU A 228 -13.51 -8.63 -3.91
C LEU A 228 -12.53 -8.32 -5.04
N PHE A 229 -11.27 -8.15 -4.67
CA PHE A 229 -10.18 -8.04 -5.64
C PHE A 229 -10.26 -9.15 -6.70
N GLY A 230 -10.34 -8.76 -7.97
CA GLY A 230 -10.47 -9.64 -9.13
C GLY A 230 -11.90 -10.03 -9.52
N GLU A 231 -12.92 -9.50 -8.82
CA GLU A 231 -14.34 -9.71 -9.14
C GLU A 231 -14.99 -8.49 -9.84
N GLY A 232 -14.26 -7.38 -9.96
CA GLY A 232 -14.75 -6.14 -10.56
C GLY A 232 -14.34 -5.94 -12.02
N ASP A 233 -14.33 -4.68 -12.44
CA ASP A 233 -14.12 -4.29 -13.84
C ASP A 233 -12.63 -3.96 -14.13
N ALA A 234 -11.73 -4.06 -13.15
CA ALA A 234 -10.33 -3.73 -13.31
C ALA A 234 -9.60 -4.74 -14.22
N LYS A 235 -8.87 -4.21 -15.21
CA LYS A 235 -8.04 -5.01 -16.13
C LYS A 235 -6.67 -5.27 -15.51
N TRP A 236 -6.63 -6.11 -14.48
CA TRP A 236 -5.46 -6.32 -13.62
C TRP A 236 -4.18 -6.67 -14.39
N ALA A 237 -4.26 -7.48 -15.44
CA ALA A 237 -3.09 -7.82 -16.24
C ALA A 237 -2.42 -6.60 -16.87
N ASP A 238 -3.21 -5.69 -17.47
CA ASP A 238 -2.70 -4.46 -18.08
C ASP A 238 -2.17 -3.48 -17.04
N ILE A 239 -2.85 -3.41 -15.88
CA ILE A 239 -2.47 -2.54 -14.75
C ILE A 239 -1.12 -2.99 -14.19
N PHE A 240 -0.94 -4.27 -13.89
CA PHE A 240 0.33 -4.81 -13.41
C PHE A 240 1.45 -4.62 -14.44
N ALA A 241 1.18 -4.90 -15.71
CA ALA A 241 2.16 -4.70 -16.78
C ALA A 241 2.62 -3.23 -16.87
N ALA A 242 1.70 -2.27 -16.77
CA ALA A 242 2.03 -0.85 -16.78
C ALA A 242 2.81 -0.45 -15.50
N ALA A 243 2.36 -0.89 -14.33
CA ALA A 243 2.97 -0.57 -13.05
C ALA A 243 4.42 -1.06 -12.94
N GLU A 244 4.68 -2.27 -13.40
CA GLU A 244 6.00 -2.91 -13.30
C GLU A 244 6.95 -2.51 -14.43
N SER A 245 6.44 -2.12 -15.60
CA SER A 245 7.30 -1.70 -16.72
C SER A 245 7.71 -0.23 -16.62
N VAL A 246 6.78 0.69 -16.36
CA VAL A 246 7.03 2.13 -16.40
C VAL A 246 6.58 2.88 -15.15
N GLY A 247 5.64 2.34 -14.34
CA GLY A 247 5.08 3.02 -13.17
C GLY A 247 6.10 3.26 -12.06
N GLY A 248 7.06 2.34 -11.89
CA GLY A 248 8.07 2.41 -10.84
C GLY A 248 7.56 1.83 -9.52
N VAL A 249 6.58 0.92 -9.57
CA VAL A 249 5.95 0.31 -8.39
C VAL A 249 6.98 -0.38 -7.51
N GLN A 250 6.88 -0.15 -6.19
CA GLN A 250 7.73 -0.74 -5.17
C GLN A 250 6.98 -1.72 -4.27
N TYR A 251 5.67 -1.56 -4.11
CA TYR A 251 4.80 -2.43 -3.32
C TYR A 251 3.34 -2.25 -3.74
N TYR A 252 2.53 -3.25 -3.45
CA TYR A 252 1.09 -3.24 -3.64
C TYR A 252 0.38 -3.27 -2.29
N LEU A 253 -0.80 -2.68 -2.21
CA LEU A 253 -1.65 -2.69 -1.03
C LEU A 253 -3.05 -3.13 -1.44
N ILE A 254 -3.49 -4.28 -0.94
CA ILE A 254 -4.89 -4.67 -1.07
C ILE A 254 -5.72 -3.79 -0.16
N GLU A 255 -6.82 -3.25 -0.70
CA GLU A 255 -7.80 -2.50 0.05
C GLU A 255 -9.21 -3.00 -0.25
N GLN A 256 -10.02 -3.13 0.81
CA GLN A 256 -11.41 -3.52 0.69
C GLN A 256 -12.24 -2.90 1.82
N GLU A 257 -13.18 -2.04 1.51
CA GLU A 257 -13.95 -1.28 2.50
C GLU A 257 -15.25 -1.94 2.94
N GLY A 258 -15.41 -3.19 2.66
CA GLY A 258 -16.56 -4.02 3.02
C GLY A 258 -16.84 -5.07 1.96
N SER A 259 -17.45 -6.14 2.36
CA SER A 259 -17.86 -7.23 1.46
C SER A 259 -18.96 -8.08 2.10
N ARG A 260 -19.29 -9.18 1.46
CA ARG A 260 -20.19 -10.22 1.99
C ARG A 260 -19.56 -11.11 3.08
N PHE A 261 -18.32 -10.86 3.45
CA PHE A 261 -17.57 -11.63 4.45
C PHE A 261 -17.09 -10.72 5.59
N SER A 262 -16.55 -11.31 6.66
CA SER A 262 -15.85 -10.56 7.70
C SER A 262 -14.59 -9.89 7.13
N GLU A 263 -14.08 -8.85 7.80
CA GLU A 263 -12.90 -8.11 7.35
C GLU A 263 -11.68 -9.03 7.15
N LEU A 264 -11.37 -9.89 8.13
CA LEU A 264 -10.24 -10.81 8.04
C LEU A 264 -10.43 -11.87 6.94
N GLU A 265 -11.64 -12.39 6.77
CA GLU A 265 -11.93 -13.34 5.70
C GLU A 265 -11.83 -12.65 4.32
N THR A 266 -12.32 -11.43 4.21
CA THR A 266 -12.20 -10.59 3.01
C THR A 266 -10.73 -10.40 2.63
N ALA A 267 -9.90 -9.95 3.57
CA ALA A 267 -8.46 -9.76 3.36
C ALA A 267 -7.78 -11.06 2.92
N SER A 268 -8.11 -12.18 3.57
CA SER A 268 -7.57 -13.51 3.21
C SER A 268 -7.94 -13.94 1.80
N ARG A 269 -9.20 -13.71 1.38
CA ARG A 269 -9.68 -14.04 0.03
C ARG A 269 -9.03 -13.19 -1.05
N CYS A 270 -8.94 -11.88 -0.82
CA CYS A 270 -8.28 -10.96 -1.76
C CYS A 270 -6.81 -11.32 -1.97
N LEU A 271 -6.08 -11.64 -0.89
CA LEU A 271 -4.68 -12.10 -1.01
C LEU A 271 -4.56 -13.42 -1.78
N LYS A 272 -5.48 -14.36 -1.57
CA LYS A 272 -5.49 -15.63 -2.32
C LYS A 272 -5.69 -15.39 -3.81
N THR A 273 -6.65 -14.52 -4.18
CA THR A 273 -6.88 -14.14 -5.58
C THR A 273 -5.66 -13.45 -6.19
N TYR A 274 -5.06 -12.49 -5.49
CA TYR A 274 -3.83 -11.84 -5.91
C TYR A 274 -2.72 -12.86 -6.22
N ARG A 275 -2.46 -13.78 -5.32
CA ARG A 275 -1.44 -14.83 -5.53
C ARG A 275 -1.75 -15.72 -6.74
N SER A 276 -3.02 -16.05 -6.93
CA SER A 276 -3.44 -16.85 -8.10
C SER A 276 -3.24 -16.13 -9.43
N MET A 277 -3.40 -14.79 -9.45
CA MET A 277 -3.17 -13.99 -10.66
C MET A 277 -1.68 -13.76 -10.94
N ARG A 278 -0.82 -13.94 -9.92
CA ARG A 278 0.62 -13.67 -10.00
C ARG A 278 1.48 -14.94 -10.05
N ALA A 279 0.85 -16.11 -9.98
CA ALA A 279 1.51 -17.42 -10.13
C ALA A 279 1.77 -17.73 -11.61
#